data_eba9d3ecfc408d39338734425101000b
#
_entry.id   eba9d3ecfc408d39338734425101000b
#
_cell.length_a   1.000
_cell.length_b   1.000
_cell.length_c   1.000
_cell.angle_alpha   90.00
_cell.angle_beta   90.00
_cell.angle_gamma   90.00
#
_symmetry.space_group_name_H-M   'P 1'
#
loop_
_entity.id
_entity.type
_entity.pdbx_description
1 polymer ?
#
loop_
_entity_poly.entity_id
_entity_poly.type
_entity_poly.pdbx_seq_one_letter_code
_entity_poly.pdbx_strand_id
1 'polypeptide(L)'
;MREAIEQLKQILSEAKTIVIGAGSGLSTSAGFTYSGERFEKYFSDFAVKYGFQDMYSGGFAPFASLKERWAYWSRNIMINRYMDPPKPVYNNLLSLVRNKDYFVLTTNVDHCFQKAGFDKKRLFYTQGDYGLFQCSEPCHHKTYDNEKQIRAMWEFRSEMKIPPELVPHCPVCGKPMSMNLRADDTFVTDEGWSKAANQYERFIFSRLNSAAEKHVEFAYANVAYSMYAITYQFSILQS
;
A
#
# COMPACT_ATOMS: atom_id res chain seq x y z
N MET A 1 12.73 14.03 -22.76
CA MET A 1 12.40 12.71 -22.17
C MET A 1 13.58 11.73 -22.25
N ARG A 2 14.22 11.47 -23.41
CA ARG A 2 15.40 10.57 -23.48
C ARG A 2 16.57 11.06 -22.62
N GLU A 3 16.89 12.35 -22.69
CA GLU A 3 17.97 12.96 -21.89
C GLU A 3 17.75 12.80 -20.38
N ALA A 4 16.54 13.04 -19.89
CA ALA A 4 16.20 12.85 -18.47
C ALA A 4 16.32 11.37 -18.03
N ILE A 5 16.03 10.44 -18.93
CA ILE A 5 16.20 9.00 -18.65
C ILE A 5 17.70 8.64 -18.55
N GLU A 6 18.55 9.18 -19.44
CA GLU A 6 19.99 8.93 -19.39
C GLU A 6 20.62 9.56 -18.14
N GLN A 7 20.23 10.80 -17.79
CA GLN A 7 20.63 11.43 -16.52
C GLN A 7 20.23 10.58 -15.30
N LEU A 8 18.98 10.09 -15.25
CA LEU A 8 18.52 9.22 -14.16
C LEU A 8 19.33 7.91 -14.10
N LYS A 9 19.63 7.29 -15.24
CA LYS A 9 20.47 6.08 -15.29
C LYS A 9 21.87 6.36 -14.73
N GLN A 10 22.47 7.49 -15.10
CA GLN A 10 23.77 7.88 -14.58
C GLN A 10 23.71 8.06 -13.07
N ILE A 11 22.78 8.87 -12.55
CA ILE A 11 22.59 9.10 -11.11
C ILE A 11 22.40 7.77 -10.39
N LEU A 12 21.51 6.91 -10.89
CA LEU A 12 21.28 5.60 -10.29
C LEU A 12 22.53 4.71 -10.33
N SER A 13 23.37 4.81 -11.36
CA SER A 13 24.61 4.02 -11.43
C SER A 13 25.63 4.44 -10.38
N GLU A 14 25.75 5.73 -10.14
CA GLU A 14 26.70 6.35 -9.21
C GLU A 14 26.24 6.31 -7.76
N ALA A 15 24.92 6.34 -7.52
CA ALA A 15 24.35 6.35 -6.18
C ALA A 15 24.71 5.08 -5.39
N LYS A 16 25.31 5.27 -4.21
CA LYS A 16 25.61 4.20 -3.25
C LYS A 16 24.40 3.84 -2.41
N THR A 17 23.61 4.84 -2.04
CA THR A 17 22.43 4.71 -1.20
C THR A 17 21.22 5.29 -1.92
N ILE A 18 20.07 4.59 -1.88
CA ILE A 18 18.84 4.98 -2.55
C ILE A 18 17.68 4.90 -1.57
N VAL A 19 16.90 5.98 -1.46
CA VAL A 19 15.58 5.95 -0.79
C VAL A 19 14.49 5.99 -1.85
N ILE A 20 13.59 5.01 -1.80
CA ILE A 20 12.43 4.93 -2.69
C ILE A 20 11.21 5.42 -1.93
N GLY A 21 10.68 6.59 -2.29
CA GLY A 21 9.36 7.07 -1.85
C GLY A 21 8.29 6.63 -2.85
N ALA A 22 7.26 5.91 -2.38
CA ALA A 22 6.23 5.39 -3.28
C ALA A 22 4.81 5.60 -2.74
N GLY A 23 3.91 6.02 -3.63
CA GLY A 23 2.48 6.16 -3.39
C GLY A 23 1.65 5.38 -4.42
N SER A 24 0.33 5.58 -4.40
CA SER A 24 -0.65 4.85 -5.23
C SER A 24 -0.37 4.91 -6.74
N GLY A 25 0.31 5.96 -7.22
CA GLY A 25 0.70 6.07 -8.63
C GLY A 25 1.62 4.93 -9.10
N LEU A 26 2.49 4.40 -8.23
CA LEU A 26 3.32 3.25 -8.56
C LEU A 26 2.46 2.00 -8.77
N SER A 27 1.48 1.75 -7.91
CA SER A 27 0.54 0.62 -8.04
C SER A 27 -0.36 0.79 -9.27
N THR A 28 -0.80 2.01 -9.56
CA THR A 28 -1.56 2.32 -10.79
C THR A 28 -0.74 2.03 -12.03
N SER A 29 0.56 2.38 -12.06
CA SER A 29 1.45 2.06 -13.18
C SER A 29 1.64 0.55 -13.36
N ALA A 30 1.58 -0.21 -12.27
CA ALA A 30 1.60 -1.67 -12.28
C ALA A 30 0.25 -2.31 -12.70
N GLY A 31 -0.77 -1.50 -12.94
CA GLY A 31 -2.10 -1.93 -13.39
C GLY A 31 -3.16 -2.04 -12.29
N PHE A 32 -2.85 -1.63 -11.06
CA PHE A 32 -3.83 -1.56 -9.97
C PHE A 32 -4.59 -0.22 -10.02
N THR A 33 -5.36 -0.03 -11.10
CA THR A 33 -6.23 1.12 -11.26
C THR A 33 -7.46 1.02 -10.37
N TYR A 34 -7.91 2.15 -9.81
CA TYR A 34 -9.10 2.23 -8.96
C TYR A 34 -10.35 2.64 -9.72
N SER A 35 -10.22 3.03 -10.98
CA SER A 35 -11.30 3.43 -11.89
C SER A 35 -11.20 2.71 -13.23
N GLY A 36 -12.17 2.96 -14.14
CA GLY A 36 -12.23 2.36 -15.48
C GLY A 36 -12.57 0.86 -15.45
N GLU A 37 -12.12 0.13 -16.47
CA GLU A 37 -12.50 -1.28 -16.69
C GLU A 37 -12.35 -2.18 -15.46
N ARG A 38 -11.29 -1.98 -14.68
CA ARG A 38 -11.05 -2.79 -13.47
C ARG A 38 -12.09 -2.50 -12.39
N PHE A 39 -12.48 -1.25 -12.22
CA PHE A 39 -13.56 -0.87 -11.32
C PHE A 39 -14.91 -1.41 -11.81
N GLU A 40 -15.24 -1.20 -13.06
CA GLU A 40 -16.47 -1.69 -13.68
C GLU A 40 -16.62 -3.21 -13.55
N LYS A 41 -15.53 -3.94 -13.81
CA LYS A 41 -15.51 -5.41 -13.72
C LYS A 41 -15.84 -5.91 -12.30
N TYR A 42 -15.36 -5.23 -11.26
CA TYR A 42 -15.43 -5.76 -9.91
C TYR A 42 -16.45 -5.08 -9.00
N PHE A 43 -16.94 -3.86 -9.36
CA PHE A 43 -17.75 -3.05 -8.46
C PHE A 43 -18.99 -2.41 -9.11
N SER A 44 -19.35 -2.79 -10.33
CA SER A 44 -20.53 -2.23 -11.01
C SER A 44 -21.83 -2.40 -10.21
N ASP A 45 -22.01 -3.52 -9.53
CA ASP A 45 -23.16 -3.80 -8.65
C ASP A 45 -23.24 -2.81 -7.46
N PHE A 46 -22.12 -2.58 -6.79
CA PHE A 46 -22.03 -1.61 -5.70
C PHE A 46 -22.12 -0.17 -6.22
N ALA A 47 -21.51 0.15 -7.36
CA ALA A 47 -21.60 1.47 -7.98
C ALA A 47 -23.04 1.86 -8.32
N VAL A 48 -23.81 0.95 -8.88
CA VAL A 48 -25.25 1.16 -9.16
C VAL A 48 -26.03 1.43 -7.88
N LYS A 49 -25.76 0.70 -6.81
CA LYS A 49 -26.48 0.83 -5.56
C LYS A 49 -26.11 2.07 -4.75
N TYR A 50 -24.83 2.43 -4.71
CA TYR A 50 -24.30 3.46 -3.81
C TYR A 50 -23.84 4.73 -4.52
N GLY A 51 -23.80 4.77 -5.87
CA GLY A 51 -23.54 5.94 -6.68
C GLY A 51 -22.08 6.40 -6.76
N PHE A 52 -21.10 5.61 -6.31
CA PHE A 52 -19.69 5.94 -6.42
C PHE A 52 -19.09 5.49 -7.77
N GLN A 53 -17.99 6.12 -8.19
CA GLN A 53 -17.41 5.95 -9.54
C GLN A 53 -15.99 5.34 -9.53
N ASP A 54 -15.44 5.04 -8.36
CA ASP A 54 -14.12 4.45 -8.20
C ASP A 54 -14.01 3.66 -6.87
N MET A 55 -12.97 2.83 -6.75
CA MET A 55 -12.78 2.00 -5.56
C MET A 55 -12.44 2.79 -4.31
N TYR A 56 -11.83 3.98 -4.44
CA TYR A 56 -11.48 4.80 -3.29
C TYR A 56 -12.74 5.41 -2.66
N SER A 57 -13.55 6.10 -3.46
CA SER A 57 -14.81 6.67 -2.99
C SER A 57 -15.79 5.60 -2.49
N GLY A 58 -15.79 4.42 -3.12
CA GLY A 58 -16.58 3.26 -2.65
C GLY A 58 -16.20 2.78 -1.26
N GLY A 59 -14.95 2.95 -0.83
CA GLY A 59 -14.50 2.60 0.51
C GLY A 59 -15.18 3.39 1.63
N PHE A 60 -15.72 4.56 1.32
CA PHE A 60 -16.43 5.45 2.25
C PHE A 60 -17.96 5.42 2.08
N ALA A 61 -18.49 4.54 1.23
CA ALA A 61 -19.92 4.43 1.01
C ALA A 61 -20.66 4.05 2.31
N PRO A 62 -21.88 4.58 2.53
CA PRO A 62 -22.68 4.29 3.72
C PRO A 62 -23.38 2.91 3.60
N PHE A 63 -22.60 1.84 3.69
CA PHE A 63 -23.11 0.47 3.56
C PHE A 63 -24.22 0.18 4.56
N ALA A 64 -25.29 -0.47 4.11
CA ALA A 64 -26.47 -0.77 4.91
C ALA A 64 -26.21 -1.77 6.06
N SER A 65 -25.14 -2.54 6.00
CA SER A 65 -24.77 -3.52 7.04
C SER A 65 -23.28 -3.85 7.00
N LEU A 66 -22.75 -4.43 8.11
CA LEU A 66 -21.40 -4.97 8.14
C LEU A 66 -21.18 -6.09 7.10
N LYS A 67 -22.20 -6.90 6.81
CA LYS A 67 -22.12 -7.95 5.79
C LYS A 67 -21.88 -7.37 4.40
N GLU A 68 -22.51 -6.26 4.11
CA GLU A 68 -22.38 -5.57 2.82
C GLU A 68 -21.05 -4.78 2.74
N ARG A 69 -20.68 -4.09 3.82
CA ARG A 69 -19.36 -3.44 3.94
C ARG A 69 -18.23 -4.44 3.71
N TRP A 70 -18.31 -5.63 4.32
CA TRP A 70 -17.27 -6.65 4.16
C TRP A 70 -17.33 -7.36 2.80
N ALA A 71 -18.49 -7.44 2.14
CA ALA A 71 -18.57 -7.89 0.76
C ALA A 71 -17.84 -6.94 -0.19
N TYR A 72 -17.95 -5.62 0.02
CA TYR A 72 -17.18 -4.62 -0.71
C TYR A 72 -15.69 -4.73 -0.38
N TRP A 73 -15.32 -4.66 0.90
CA TRP A 73 -13.91 -4.62 1.31
C TRP A 73 -13.17 -5.92 1.04
N SER A 74 -13.80 -7.09 1.21
CA SER A 74 -13.16 -8.35 0.84
C SER A 74 -12.84 -8.43 -0.65
N ARG A 75 -13.72 -7.88 -1.49
CA ARG A 75 -13.49 -7.76 -2.93
C ARG A 75 -12.33 -6.81 -3.23
N ASN A 76 -12.31 -5.66 -2.60
CA ASN A 76 -11.23 -4.67 -2.75
C ASN A 76 -9.88 -5.25 -2.30
N ILE A 77 -9.83 -5.86 -1.13
CA ILE A 77 -8.62 -6.49 -0.59
C ILE A 77 -8.17 -7.64 -1.49
N MET A 78 -9.08 -8.50 -1.92
CA MET A 78 -8.74 -9.64 -2.77
C MET A 78 -8.00 -9.20 -4.03
N ILE A 79 -8.54 -8.21 -4.74
CA ILE A 79 -7.97 -7.78 -6.02
C ILE A 79 -6.74 -6.86 -5.88
N ASN A 80 -6.60 -6.12 -4.78
CA ASN A 80 -5.49 -5.18 -4.59
C ASN A 80 -4.34 -5.75 -3.73
N ARG A 81 -4.63 -6.77 -2.90
CA ARG A 81 -3.65 -7.34 -1.96
C ARG A 81 -3.24 -8.76 -2.31
N TYR A 82 -4.21 -9.61 -2.70
CA TYR A 82 -3.96 -11.04 -2.90
C TYR A 82 -3.78 -11.45 -4.35
N MET A 83 -4.29 -10.70 -5.32
CA MET A 83 -3.96 -10.86 -6.73
C MET A 83 -2.63 -10.18 -7.06
N ASP A 84 -1.93 -10.69 -8.06
CA ASP A 84 -0.67 -10.10 -8.53
C ASP A 84 -0.93 -8.90 -9.45
N PRO A 85 -0.04 -7.88 -9.42
CA PRO A 85 -0.14 -6.75 -10.32
C PRO A 85 0.08 -7.21 -11.78
N PRO A 86 -0.73 -6.70 -12.75
CA PRO A 86 -0.63 -7.12 -14.15
C PRO A 86 0.71 -6.83 -14.82
N LYS A 87 1.45 -5.83 -14.33
CA LYS A 87 2.71 -5.39 -14.95
C LYS A 87 3.87 -5.51 -13.96
N PRO A 88 5.08 -5.87 -14.42
CA PRO A 88 6.24 -6.17 -13.57
C PRO A 88 6.97 -4.92 -13.04
N VAL A 89 6.25 -3.83 -12.74
CA VAL A 89 6.84 -2.54 -12.34
C VAL A 89 7.68 -2.68 -11.09
N TYR A 90 7.18 -3.38 -10.08
CA TYR A 90 7.89 -3.59 -8.82
C TYR A 90 9.12 -4.50 -8.98
N ASN A 91 9.02 -5.54 -9.83
CA ASN A 91 10.15 -6.41 -10.15
C ASN A 91 11.27 -5.62 -10.88
N ASN A 92 10.88 -4.77 -11.84
CA ASN A 92 11.82 -3.92 -12.56
C ASN A 92 12.50 -2.94 -11.58
N LEU A 93 11.73 -2.32 -10.68
CA LEU A 93 12.28 -1.41 -9.67
C LEU A 93 13.26 -2.15 -8.75
N LEU A 94 12.92 -3.36 -8.28
CA LEU A 94 13.85 -4.17 -7.48
C LEU A 94 15.14 -4.47 -8.23
N SER A 95 15.07 -4.78 -9.54
CA SER A 95 16.24 -5.08 -10.34
C SER A 95 17.23 -3.91 -10.41
N LEU A 96 16.74 -2.66 -10.34
CA LEU A 96 17.58 -1.46 -10.33
C LEU A 96 18.33 -1.25 -9.00
N VAL A 97 17.76 -1.72 -7.88
CA VAL A 97 18.28 -1.37 -6.54
C VAL A 97 18.79 -2.57 -5.73
N ARG A 98 18.57 -3.81 -6.15
CA ARG A 98 18.87 -5.03 -5.36
C ARG A 98 20.31 -5.14 -4.88
N ASN A 99 21.28 -4.59 -5.64
CA ASN A 99 22.71 -4.62 -5.35
C ASN A 99 23.19 -3.33 -4.69
N LYS A 100 22.28 -2.44 -4.28
CA LYS A 100 22.59 -1.16 -3.66
C LYS A 100 22.11 -1.13 -2.21
N ASP A 101 22.63 -0.16 -1.47
CA ASP A 101 22.12 0.14 -0.15
C ASP A 101 20.82 0.95 -0.31
N TYR A 102 19.66 0.31 -0.17
CA TYR A 102 18.38 0.97 -0.39
C TYR A 102 17.44 0.85 0.81
N PHE A 103 16.48 1.78 0.87
CA PHE A 103 15.31 1.69 1.73
C PHE A 103 14.06 2.15 0.99
N VAL A 104 12.92 1.51 1.27
CA VAL A 104 11.61 1.87 0.70
C VAL A 104 10.73 2.49 1.79
N LEU A 105 10.22 3.68 1.53
CA LEU A 105 9.15 4.33 2.29
C LEU A 105 7.91 4.39 1.40
N THR A 106 6.80 3.80 1.83
CA THR A 106 5.59 3.77 1.01
C THR A 106 4.32 4.03 1.81
N THR A 107 3.38 4.71 1.18
CA THR A 107 1.99 4.84 1.65
C THR A 107 1.09 3.74 1.08
N ASN A 108 1.60 2.90 0.18
CA ASN A 108 0.84 1.80 -0.40
C ASN A 108 0.61 0.68 0.61
N VAL A 109 -0.58 0.11 0.57
CA VAL A 109 -1.06 -0.92 1.49
C VAL A 109 -1.31 -2.27 0.79
N ASP A 110 -0.90 -2.38 -0.49
CA ASP A 110 -1.16 -3.49 -1.40
C ASP A 110 -0.13 -4.63 -1.35
N HIS A 111 0.96 -4.46 -0.59
CA HIS A 111 2.02 -5.46 -0.44
C HIS A 111 2.84 -5.75 -1.72
N CYS A 112 2.75 -4.93 -2.73
CA CYS A 112 3.43 -5.18 -4.01
C CYS A 112 4.95 -5.20 -3.90
N PHE A 113 5.54 -4.40 -3.01
CA PHE A 113 6.99 -4.45 -2.74
C PHE A 113 7.41 -5.81 -2.21
N GLN A 114 6.68 -6.34 -1.22
CA GLN A 114 6.99 -7.63 -0.61
C GLN A 114 6.80 -8.77 -1.63
N LYS A 115 5.73 -8.72 -2.45
CA LYS A 115 5.49 -9.70 -3.52
C LYS A 115 6.61 -9.71 -4.55
N ALA A 116 7.17 -8.56 -4.87
CA ALA A 116 8.31 -8.46 -5.79
C ALA A 116 9.63 -8.93 -5.18
N GLY A 117 9.68 -9.23 -3.87
CA GLY A 117 10.86 -9.74 -3.18
C GLY A 117 11.78 -8.67 -2.58
N PHE A 118 11.28 -7.45 -2.34
CA PHE A 118 12.02 -6.46 -1.54
C PHE A 118 12.23 -6.96 -0.10
N ASP A 119 13.42 -6.70 0.44
CA ASP A 119 13.73 -7.08 1.83
C ASP A 119 12.83 -6.33 2.82
N LYS A 120 12.04 -7.07 3.59
CA LYS A 120 11.13 -6.53 4.60
C LYS A 120 11.85 -5.64 5.63
N LYS A 121 13.14 -5.88 5.90
CA LYS A 121 13.95 -5.05 6.80
C LYS A 121 14.29 -3.68 6.22
N ARG A 122 14.09 -3.50 4.91
CA ARG A 122 14.36 -2.27 4.15
C ARG A 122 13.07 -1.65 3.60
N LEU A 123 11.96 -1.89 4.28
CA LEU A 123 10.64 -1.46 3.84
C LEU A 123 9.81 -0.95 5.02
N PHE A 124 9.30 0.29 4.90
CA PHE A 124 8.35 0.87 5.81
C PHE A 124 7.07 1.30 5.07
N TYR A 125 5.97 0.63 5.33
CA TYR A 125 4.63 0.94 4.82
C TYR A 125 3.85 1.70 5.90
N THR A 126 3.74 3.02 5.73
CA THR A 126 3.32 3.95 6.79
C THR A 126 1.83 3.91 7.10
N GLN A 127 1.00 3.49 6.13
CA GLN A 127 -0.46 3.53 6.22
C GLN A 127 -1.11 2.17 6.51
N GLY A 128 -0.33 1.17 6.91
CA GLY A 128 -0.82 -0.18 7.20
C GLY A 128 -0.77 -1.13 6.01
N ASP A 129 -1.57 -2.20 6.07
CA ASP A 129 -1.60 -3.27 5.05
C ASP A 129 -3.04 -3.78 4.88
N TYR A 130 -3.53 -3.89 3.66
CA TYR A 130 -4.83 -4.54 3.36
C TYR A 130 -4.92 -5.98 3.87
N GLY A 131 -3.79 -6.64 4.10
CA GLY A 131 -3.70 -8.00 4.64
C GLY A 131 -3.87 -8.11 6.15
N LEU A 132 -4.17 -7.00 6.84
CA LEU A 132 -4.27 -6.97 8.30
C LEU A 132 -5.62 -6.44 8.77
N PHE A 133 -6.20 -7.12 9.78
CA PHE A 133 -7.28 -6.61 10.58
C PHE A 133 -6.79 -5.99 11.87
N GLN A 134 -7.54 -5.02 12.39
CA GLN A 134 -7.42 -4.46 13.72
C GLN A 134 -8.79 -4.36 14.40
N CYS A 135 -8.82 -4.19 15.72
CA CYS A 135 -10.06 -3.84 16.41
C CYS A 135 -10.56 -2.47 15.94
N SER A 136 -11.83 -2.33 15.57
CA SER A 136 -12.40 -1.05 15.11
C SER A 136 -12.41 0.03 16.18
N GLU A 137 -12.48 -0.38 17.45
CA GLU A 137 -12.27 0.48 18.62
C GLU A 137 -11.03 -0.06 19.34
N PRO A 138 -9.82 0.47 19.10
CA PRO A 138 -8.58 -0.17 19.51
C PRO A 138 -8.53 -0.48 21.00
N CYS A 139 -8.73 -1.73 21.37
CA CYS A 139 -8.64 -2.20 22.75
C CYS A 139 -7.26 -2.79 23.09
N HIS A 140 -6.38 -2.91 22.09
CA HIS A 140 -5.02 -3.44 22.19
C HIS A 140 -4.20 -3.10 20.94
N HIS A 141 -2.87 -3.23 21.01
CA HIS A 141 -1.94 -2.88 19.93
C HIS A 141 -1.52 -4.09 19.08
N LYS A 142 -2.49 -4.92 18.63
CA LYS A 142 -2.21 -6.06 17.75
C LYS A 142 -3.03 -5.99 16.49
N THR A 143 -2.40 -6.42 15.39
CA THR A 143 -3.05 -6.68 14.12
C THR A 143 -3.12 -8.19 13.86
N TYR A 144 -3.96 -8.60 12.94
CA TYR A 144 -4.24 -10.01 12.63
C TYR A 144 -4.23 -10.22 11.13
N ASP A 145 -3.53 -11.27 10.69
CA ASP A 145 -3.59 -11.70 9.28
C ASP A 145 -5.02 -12.03 8.88
N ASN A 146 -5.41 -11.61 7.68
CA ASN A 146 -6.78 -11.73 7.23
C ASN A 146 -6.95 -12.61 5.98
N GLU A 147 -5.87 -13.15 5.41
CA GLU A 147 -5.93 -13.81 4.10
C GLU A 147 -6.97 -14.93 4.05
N LYS A 148 -6.96 -15.83 5.02
CA LYS A 148 -7.91 -16.94 5.07
C LYS A 148 -9.36 -16.46 5.09
N GLN A 149 -9.64 -15.44 5.89
CA GLN A 149 -10.99 -14.90 6.05
C GLN A 149 -11.44 -14.11 4.81
N ILE A 150 -10.55 -13.31 4.22
CA ILE A 150 -10.83 -12.58 2.96
C ILE A 150 -11.11 -13.56 1.81
N ARG A 151 -10.34 -14.64 1.70
CA ARG A 151 -10.60 -15.68 0.69
C ARG A 151 -11.95 -16.36 0.89
N ALA A 152 -12.31 -16.68 2.13
CA ALA A 152 -13.64 -17.24 2.45
C ALA A 152 -14.76 -16.24 2.13
N MET A 153 -14.62 -14.96 2.51
CA MET A 153 -15.58 -13.91 2.14
C MET A 153 -15.74 -13.79 0.62
N TRP A 154 -14.62 -13.86 -0.12
CA TRP A 154 -14.62 -13.81 -1.59
C TRP A 154 -15.36 -15.00 -2.20
N GLU A 155 -15.17 -16.18 -1.67
CA GLU A 155 -15.77 -17.42 -2.16
C GLU A 155 -17.28 -17.49 -1.87
N PHE A 156 -17.68 -17.21 -0.62
CA PHE A 156 -19.05 -17.43 -0.15
C PHE A 156 -19.95 -16.19 -0.23
N ARG A 157 -19.47 -15.06 -0.82
CA ARG A 157 -20.31 -13.88 -1.00
C ARG A 157 -21.45 -14.13 -1.98
N SER A 158 -22.61 -13.58 -1.67
CA SER A 158 -23.80 -13.59 -2.55
C SER A 158 -24.54 -12.26 -2.43
N GLU A 159 -25.09 -11.74 -3.53
CA GLU A 159 -25.93 -10.52 -3.56
C GLU A 159 -25.33 -9.33 -2.78
N MET A 160 -24.05 -9.03 -3.01
CA MET A 160 -23.30 -7.96 -2.31
C MET A 160 -23.22 -8.16 -0.78
N LYS A 161 -23.35 -9.37 -0.26
CA LYS A 161 -23.23 -9.69 1.16
C LYS A 161 -22.31 -10.88 1.37
N ILE A 162 -21.67 -10.92 2.53
CA ILE A 162 -20.98 -12.11 3.03
C ILE A 162 -21.88 -12.85 4.03
N PRO A 163 -21.65 -14.14 4.26
CA PRO A 163 -22.24 -14.88 5.38
C PRO A 163 -21.95 -14.17 6.71
N PRO A 164 -22.95 -14.10 7.63
CA PRO A 164 -22.78 -13.36 8.89
C PRO A 164 -21.65 -13.89 9.78
N GLU A 165 -21.38 -15.18 9.74
CA GLU A 165 -20.27 -15.83 10.47
C GLU A 165 -18.87 -15.44 10.00
N LEU A 166 -18.76 -14.85 8.80
CA LEU A 166 -17.51 -14.33 8.26
C LEU A 166 -17.25 -12.87 8.63
N VAL A 167 -18.18 -12.17 9.29
CA VAL A 167 -17.94 -10.83 9.81
C VAL A 167 -16.85 -10.91 10.89
N PRO A 168 -15.70 -10.22 10.72
CA PRO A 168 -14.58 -10.36 11.65
C PRO A 168 -14.87 -9.64 12.97
N HIS A 169 -14.59 -10.32 14.08
CA HIS A 169 -14.73 -9.78 15.43
C HIS A 169 -13.42 -9.85 16.19
N CYS A 170 -13.15 -8.84 16.99
CA CYS A 170 -11.97 -8.75 17.82
C CYS A 170 -11.92 -9.90 18.83
N PRO A 171 -10.86 -10.70 18.88
CA PRO A 171 -10.77 -11.85 19.79
C PRO A 171 -10.63 -11.45 21.26
N VAL A 172 -10.38 -10.15 21.55
CA VAL A 172 -10.21 -9.64 22.91
C VAL A 172 -11.50 -9.05 23.45
N CYS A 173 -12.19 -8.19 22.68
CA CYS A 173 -13.38 -7.48 23.16
C CYS A 173 -14.70 -7.85 22.46
N GLY A 174 -14.64 -8.71 21.42
CA GLY A 174 -15.82 -9.14 20.66
C GLY A 174 -16.41 -8.08 19.70
N LYS A 175 -15.91 -6.84 19.72
CA LYS A 175 -16.38 -5.79 18.80
C LYS A 175 -15.98 -6.11 17.35
N PRO A 176 -16.66 -5.54 16.35
CA PRO A 176 -16.26 -5.72 14.95
C PRO A 176 -14.80 -5.30 14.73
N MET A 177 -14.17 -5.92 13.74
CA MET A 177 -12.84 -5.49 13.27
C MET A 177 -12.97 -4.55 12.07
N SER A 178 -11.88 -3.82 11.80
CA SER A 178 -11.66 -3.03 10.60
C SER A 178 -10.35 -3.47 9.92
N MET A 179 -10.08 -2.96 8.72
CA MET A 179 -8.75 -3.06 8.11
C MET A 179 -7.75 -2.22 8.92
N ASN A 180 -6.51 -2.66 8.98
CA ASN A 180 -5.42 -1.85 9.52
C ASN A 180 -4.97 -0.84 8.46
N LEU A 181 -5.74 0.23 8.32
CA LEU A 181 -5.49 1.34 7.41
C LEU A 181 -5.52 2.66 8.18
N ARG A 182 -4.55 3.53 7.91
CA ARG A 182 -4.45 4.85 8.54
C ARG A 182 -5.43 5.84 7.87
N ALA A 183 -6.70 5.71 8.21
CA ALA A 183 -7.77 6.59 7.73
C ALA A 183 -8.16 7.64 8.80
N ASP A 184 -7.95 7.33 10.07
CA ASP A 184 -8.28 8.16 11.23
C ASP A 184 -7.39 7.83 12.43
N ASP A 185 -7.74 8.36 13.61
CA ASP A 185 -7.00 8.20 14.85
C ASP A 185 -7.11 6.79 15.48
N THR A 186 -7.93 5.90 14.90
CA THR A 186 -8.07 4.51 15.38
C THR A 186 -7.00 3.57 14.83
N PHE A 187 -6.08 4.08 14.01
CA PHE A 187 -5.02 3.27 13.42
C PHE A 187 -4.11 2.63 14.47
N VAL A 188 -4.03 1.31 14.44
CA VAL A 188 -3.16 0.54 15.35
C VAL A 188 -1.76 0.43 14.78
N THR A 189 -0.79 1.01 15.49
CA THR A 189 0.63 0.79 15.26
C THR A 189 1.08 -0.42 16.07
N ASP A 190 1.19 -1.58 15.42
CA ASP A 190 1.67 -2.80 16.06
C ASP A 190 3.21 -2.83 16.18
N GLU A 191 3.73 -3.90 16.79
CA GLU A 191 5.19 -4.09 16.94
C GLU A 191 5.91 -4.11 15.59
N GLY A 192 5.29 -4.71 14.56
CA GLY A 192 5.85 -4.79 13.21
C GLY A 192 5.97 -3.41 12.56
N TRP A 193 4.94 -2.59 12.68
CA TRP A 193 4.95 -1.21 12.20
C TRP A 193 6.01 -0.37 12.92
N SER A 194 6.03 -0.43 14.25
CA SER A 194 7.00 0.31 15.08
C SER A 194 8.45 -0.09 14.76
N LYS A 195 8.70 -1.38 14.55
CA LYS A 195 10.01 -1.89 14.14
C LYS A 195 10.42 -1.37 12.76
N ALA A 196 9.51 -1.33 11.79
CA ALA A 196 9.78 -0.82 10.44
C ALA A 196 10.07 0.69 10.47
N ALA A 197 9.33 1.48 11.26
CA ALA A 197 9.57 2.90 11.48
C ALA A 197 10.98 3.15 12.05
N ASN A 198 11.34 2.44 13.12
CA ASN A 198 12.66 2.53 13.74
C ASN A 198 13.80 2.13 12.79
N GLN A 199 13.58 1.13 11.91
CA GLN A 199 14.56 0.73 10.89
C GLN A 199 14.76 1.84 9.85
N TYR A 200 13.69 2.49 9.41
CA TYR A 200 13.75 3.64 8.50
C TYR A 200 14.53 4.79 9.12
N GLU A 201 14.19 5.20 10.33
CA GLU A 201 14.89 6.28 11.04
C GLU A 201 16.39 5.99 11.18
N ARG A 202 16.77 4.80 11.65
CA ARG A 202 18.17 4.39 11.75
C ARG A 202 18.88 4.41 10.41
N PHE A 203 18.20 3.95 9.35
CA PHE A 203 18.74 3.98 8.00
C PHE A 203 19.06 5.41 7.57
N ILE A 204 18.11 6.34 7.71
CA ILE A 204 18.28 7.75 7.34
C ILE A 204 19.38 8.41 8.19
N PHE A 205 19.29 8.34 9.53
CA PHE A 205 20.26 8.99 10.42
C PHE A 205 21.70 8.52 10.20
N SER A 206 21.91 7.22 10.00
CA SER A 206 23.26 6.67 9.76
C SER A 206 23.87 7.15 8.45
N ARG A 207 23.04 7.48 7.42
CA ARG A 207 23.54 7.97 6.13
C ARG A 207 23.70 9.47 6.13
N LEU A 208 22.83 10.23 6.78
CA LEU A 208 22.98 11.67 6.95
C LEU A 208 24.27 12.01 7.72
N ASN A 209 24.55 11.28 8.79
CA ASN A 209 25.77 11.50 9.58
C ASN A 209 27.06 11.14 8.81
N SER A 210 26.97 10.14 7.89
CA SER A 210 28.10 9.82 7.00
C SER A 210 28.19 10.75 5.78
N ALA A 211 27.11 11.46 5.45
CA ALA A 211 27.04 12.43 4.36
C ALA A 211 27.73 13.77 4.69
N ALA A 212 27.80 14.13 5.97
CA ALA A 212 28.61 15.29 6.39
C ALA A 212 30.09 15.16 6.01
N GLU A 213 30.56 13.96 5.70
CA GLU A 213 31.92 13.67 5.23
C GLU A 213 32.03 13.30 3.73
N LYS A 214 30.91 12.99 3.04
CA LYS A 214 30.89 12.57 1.62
C LYS A 214 29.53 12.89 1.00
N HIS A 215 29.52 13.45 -0.21
CA HIS A 215 28.31 13.72 -0.99
C HIS A 215 27.36 12.50 -1.03
N VAL A 216 26.19 12.61 -0.40
CA VAL A 216 25.11 11.63 -0.47
C VAL A 216 24.01 12.25 -1.32
N GLU A 217 23.73 11.65 -2.46
CA GLU A 217 22.61 12.04 -3.32
C GLU A 217 21.38 11.21 -2.94
N PHE A 218 20.28 11.90 -2.60
CA PHE A 218 18.98 11.27 -2.39
C PHE A 218 18.15 11.39 -3.66
N ALA A 219 17.84 10.28 -4.30
CA ALA A 219 16.84 10.23 -5.36
C ALA A 219 15.45 9.99 -4.76
N TYR A 220 14.57 10.98 -4.87
CA TYR A 220 13.17 10.86 -4.44
C TYR A 220 12.29 10.65 -5.67
N ALA A 221 11.67 9.47 -5.79
CA ALA A 221 10.67 9.22 -6.81
C ALA A 221 9.28 9.33 -6.17
N ASN A 222 8.63 10.49 -6.32
CA ASN A 222 7.25 10.67 -5.90
C ASN A 222 6.34 10.58 -7.13
N VAL A 223 5.57 9.49 -7.25
CA VAL A 223 4.52 9.37 -8.25
C VAL A 223 3.21 9.72 -7.55
N ALA A 224 2.91 11.03 -7.48
CA ALA A 224 1.62 11.50 -6.99
C ALA A 224 0.58 11.39 -8.12
N TYR A 225 -0.53 10.73 -7.84
CA TYR A 225 -1.70 10.74 -8.70
C TYR A 225 -2.58 11.93 -8.30
N SER A 226 -2.61 12.96 -9.13
CA SER A 226 -3.66 13.98 -9.10
C SER A 226 -4.72 13.57 -10.11
N MET A 227 -6.00 13.71 -9.78
CA MET A 227 -7.13 13.33 -10.64
C MET A 227 -7.12 14.00 -12.04
N TYR A 228 -6.20 14.91 -12.31
CA TYR A 228 -6.13 15.67 -13.57
C TYR A 228 -4.74 15.75 -14.24
N ALA A 229 -3.68 15.20 -13.66
CA ALA A 229 -2.39 15.16 -14.33
C ALA A 229 -1.45 14.10 -13.74
N ILE A 230 -0.80 13.31 -14.58
CA ILE A 230 0.35 12.51 -14.20
C ILE A 230 1.54 13.45 -14.16
N THR A 231 1.89 13.94 -12.99
CA THR A 231 3.12 14.73 -12.80
C THR A 231 4.19 13.81 -12.22
N TYR A 232 5.22 13.57 -13.02
CA TYR A 232 6.47 12.98 -12.53
C TYR A 232 7.29 14.11 -11.91
N GLN A 233 7.38 14.15 -10.60
CA GLN A 233 8.26 15.10 -9.92
C GLN A 233 9.46 14.34 -9.37
N PHE A 234 10.62 14.54 -9.99
CA PHE A 234 11.90 14.12 -9.45
C PHE A 234 12.52 15.31 -8.74
N SER A 235 12.70 15.21 -7.43
CA SER A 235 13.45 16.20 -6.67
C SER A 235 14.80 15.60 -6.29
N ILE A 236 15.88 16.18 -6.79
CA ILE A 236 17.24 15.90 -6.34
C ILE A 236 17.54 16.96 -5.31
N LEU A 237 17.74 16.57 -4.06
CA LEU A 237 18.28 17.44 -3.03
C LEU A 237 19.81 17.32 -3.10
N GLN A 238 20.46 18.31 -3.73
CA GLN A 238 21.88 18.55 -3.55
C GLN A 238 22.07 19.36 -2.27
N SER A 239 22.80 18.82 -1.32
CA SER A 239 23.31 19.53 -0.15
C SER A 239 24.70 20.07 -0.42
#